data_6785c79bc3c88eddec819eb11fdebb67
#
_entry.id   6785c79bc3c88eddec819eb11fdebb67
#
_cell.length_a   1.000
_cell.length_b   1.000
_cell.length_c   1.000
_cell.angle_alpha   90.00
_cell.angle_beta   90.00
_cell.angle_gamma   90.00
#
_symmetry.space_group_name_H-M   'P 1'
#
loop_
_entity.id
_entity.type
_entity.pdbx_description
1 polymer ?
#
loop_
_entity_poly.entity_id
_entity_poly.type
_entity_poly.pdbx_seq_one_letter_code
_entity_poly.pdbx_strand_id
1 'polypeptide(L)'
;MFGQGLLKGLSITWHFCFGKAVTEQYPERRPHLPPASHGSLVVDREKCSACGICANACPNHVLTVESERDEQKKRHLTGYRAKMGQCLFCGLCVESCPQEALHWDANFELACYRHEDTEQDLLAGPAVEVKKGA
;
A
#
# COMPACT_ATOMS: atom_id res chain seq x y z
N MET A 1 -15.91 47.48 13.90
CA MET A 1 -16.49 46.13 14.03
C MET A 1 -15.38 45.10 14.34
N PHE A 2 -14.63 45.42 15.41
CA PHE A 2 -13.56 44.54 15.88
C PHE A 2 -14.19 43.46 16.77
N GLY A 3 -13.90 42.18 16.53
CA GLY A 3 -14.33 41.05 17.38
C GLY A 3 -15.39 40.10 16.81
N GLN A 4 -16.15 40.49 15.78
CA GLN A 4 -17.17 39.58 15.19
C GLN A 4 -16.55 38.34 14.55
N GLY A 5 -15.37 38.45 13.92
CA GLY A 5 -14.64 37.31 13.37
C GLY A 5 -14.16 36.33 14.45
N LEU A 6 -13.72 36.87 15.60
CA LEU A 6 -13.29 36.07 16.74
C LEU A 6 -14.46 35.28 17.32
N LEU A 7 -15.60 35.93 17.53
CA LEU A 7 -16.82 35.28 18.06
C LEU A 7 -17.35 34.21 17.08
N LYS A 8 -17.30 34.48 15.79
CA LYS A 8 -17.66 33.50 14.76
C LYS A 8 -16.73 32.31 14.78
N GLY A 9 -15.40 32.51 14.84
CA GLY A 9 -14.41 31.45 14.97
C GLY A 9 -14.64 30.61 16.22
N LEU A 10 -14.86 31.26 17.37
CA LEU A 10 -15.14 30.57 18.63
C LEU A 10 -16.44 29.75 18.57
N SER A 11 -17.48 30.28 17.93
CA SER A 11 -18.76 29.56 17.75
C SER A 11 -18.58 28.28 16.90
N ILE A 12 -17.74 28.33 15.84
CA ILE A 12 -17.46 27.16 15.01
C ILE A 12 -16.71 26.10 15.82
N THR A 13 -15.64 26.48 16.53
CA THR A 13 -14.88 25.53 17.35
C THR A 13 -15.71 24.94 18.47
N TRP A 14 -16.58 25.74 19.10
CA TRP A 14 -17.54 25.29 20.12
C TRP A 14 -18.48 24.22 19.56
N HIS A 15 -19.02 24.43 18.38
CA HIS A 15 -19.93 23.47 17.74
C HIS A 15 -19.20 22.11 17.49
N PHE A 16 -17.93 22.13 17.04
CA PHE A 16 -17.16 20.90 16.86
C PHE A 16 -16.77 20.22 18.17
N CYS A 17 -16.58 20.98 19.25
CA CYS A 17 -16.24 20.44 20.57
C CYS A 17 -17.33 19.50 21.13
N PHE A 18 -18.59 19.82 20.86
CA PHE A 18 -19.76 19.03 21.30
C PHE A 18 -20.38 18.20 20.17
N GLY A 19 -19.74 18.19 18.99
CA GLY A 19 -20.15 17.39 17.85
C GLY A 19 -19.83 15.90 18.01
N LYS A 20 -20.36 15.10 17.11
CA LYS A 20 -20.03 13.67 17.03
C LYS A 20 -18.55 13.51 16.64
N ALA A 21 -17.83 12.67 17.37
CA ALA A 21 -16.44 12.34 17.03
C ALA A 21 -16.34 11.72 15.63
N VAL A 22 -15.36 12.18 14.84
CA VAL A 22 -15.05 11.67 13.48
C VAL A 22 -13.94 10.63 13.53
N THR A 23 -13.20 10.58 14.65
CA THR A 23 -12.11 9.65 14.87
C THR A 23 -12.61 8.25 15.16
N GLU A 24 -11.89 7.24 14.68
CA GLU A 24 -12.10 5.85 15.03
C GLU A 24 -11.12 5.39 16.11
N GLN A 25 -11.56 4.46 16.96
CA GLN A 25 -10.76 3.91 18.06
C GLN A 25 -9.87 2.78 17.53
N TYR A 26 -8.81 3.15 16.81
CA TYR A 26 -7.80 2.19 16.37
C TYR A 26 -6.87 1.84 17.56
N PRO A 27 -6.47 0.56 17.78
CA PRO A 27 -6.68 -0.61 16.91
C PRO A 27 -7.97 -1.42 17.19
N GLU A 28 -8.79 -1.05 18.19
CA GLU A 28 -10.00 -1.78 18.58
C GLU A 28 -11.04 -1.82 17.44
N ARG A 29 -11.14 -0.71 16.72
CA ARG A 29 -11.96 -0.59 15.51
C ARG A 29 -11.07 -0.29 14.31
N ARG A 30 -11.10 -1.17 13.32
CA ARG A 30 -10.39 -0.94 12.05
C ARG A 30 -11.26 -0.13 11.11
N PRO A 31 -10.68 0.85 10.38
CA PRO A 31 -11.41 1.61 9.39
C PRO A 31 -11.87 0.69 8.25
N HIS A 32 -13.06 0.94 7.75
CA HIS A 32 -13.54 0.29 6.53
C HIS A 32 -12.91 1.01 5.33
N LEU A 33 -11.93 0.36 4.68
CA LEU A 33 -11.27 0.91 3.53
C LEU A 33 -12.10 0.67 2.27
N PRO A 34 -12.24 1.67 1.38
CA PRO A 34 -12.89 1.49 0.09
C PRO A 34 -12.06 0.55 -0.82
N PRO A 35 -12.70 -0.12 -1.80
CA PRO A 35 -11.99 -1.06 -2.70
C PRO A 35 -10.84 -0.44 -3.51
N ALA A 36 -10.87 0.88 -3.70
CA ALA A 36 -9.81 1.63 -4.40
C ALA A 36 -8.63 2.03 -3.48
N SER A 37 -8.60 1.56 -2.23
CA SER A 37 -7.49 1.87 -1.32
C SER A 37 -6.21 1.17 -1.74
N HIS A 38 -5.10 1.88 -1.67
CA HIS A 38 -3.76 1.35 -1.91
C HIS A 38 -3.15 0.95 -0.56
N GLY A 39 -3.25 -0.31 -0.22
CA GLY A 39 -2.60 -0.90 0.95
C GLY A 39 -1.27 -1.57 0.61
N SER A 40 -1.07 -2.83 0.98
CA SER A 40 0.11 -3.59 0.57
C SER A 40 0.03 -4.01 -0.90
N LEU A 41 1.20 -4.12 -1.54
CA LEU A 41 1.30 -4.63 -2.90
C LEU A 41 1.37 -6.15 -2.87
N VAL A 42 0.57 -6.79 -3.71
CA VAL A 42 0.52 -8.25 -3.83
C VAL A 42 0.76 -8.67 -5.29
N VAL A 43 1.51 -9.73 -5.49
CA VAL A 43 1.81 -10.29 -6.81
C VAL A 43 1.22 -11.69 -6.94
N ASP A 44 0.51 -11.91 -8.06
CA ASP A 44 0.06 -13.22 -8.48
C ASP A 44 1.18 -13.91 -9.26
N ARG A 45 1.77 -14.94 -8.65
CA ARG A 45 2.89 -15.71 -9.24
C ARG A 45 2.54 -16.37 -10.56
N GLU A 46 1.31 -16.87 -10.67
CA GLU A 46 0.89 -17.65 -11.83
C GLU A 46 0.71 -16.78 -13.07
N LYS A 47 0.27 -15.53 -12.84
CA LYS A 47 0.08 -14.54 -13.91
C LYS A 47 1.35 -13.79 -14.27
N CYS A 48 2.31 -13.68 -13.34
CA CYS A 48 3.50 -12.87 -13.54
C CYS A 48 4.47 -13.49 -14.55
N SER A 49 4.68 -12.83 -15.67
CA SER A 49 5.65 -13.23 -16.71
C SER A 49 7.08 -12.78 -16.44
N ALA A 50 7.38 -12.19 -15.29
CA ALA A 50 8.68 -11.65 -14.91
C ALA A 50 9.28 -10.68 -15.96
N CYS A 51 8.45 -9.88 -16.63
CA CYS A 51 8.85 -8.98 -17.71
C CYS A 51 9.61 -7.73 -17.23
N GLY A 52 9.46 -7.33 -15.94
CA GLY A 52 10.14 -6.18 -15.34
C GLY A 52 9.55 -4.82 -15.71
N ILE A 53 8.42 -4.74 -16.43
CA ILE A 53 7.79 -3.47 -16.81
C ILE A 53 7.39 -2.66 -15.57
N CYS A 54 6.84 -3.32 -14.54
CA CYS A 54 6.44 -2.69 -13.28
C CYS A 54 7.63 -2.04 -12.54
N ALA A 55 8.82 -2.67 -12.57
CA ALA A 55 10.03 -2.11 -11.98
C ALA A 55 10.51 -0.86 -12.75
N ASN A 56 10.39 -0.86 -14.07
CA ASN A 56 10.76 0.28 -14.91
C ASN A 56 9.74 1.43 -14.82
N ALA A 57 8.46 1.12 -14.62
CA ALA A 57 7.40 2.12 -14.45
C ALA A 57 7.45 2.80 -13.09
N CYS A 58 8.15 2.24 -12.11
CA CYS A 58 8.24 2.79 -10.77
C CYS A 58 9.19 3.99 -10.72
N PRO A 59 8.74 5.22 -10.38
CA PRO A 59 9.58 6.41 -10.35
C PRO A 59 10.68 6.33 -9.29
N ASN A 60 10.44 5.62 -8.19
CA ASN A 60 11.41 5.45 -7.10
C ASN A 60 12.19 4.12 -7.17
N HIS A 61 12.01 3.33 -8.23
CA HIS A 61 12.68 2.03 -8.38
C HIS A 61 12.54 1.11 -7.15
N VAL A 62 11.33 1.09 -6.59
CA VAL A 62 11.00 0.32 -5.38
C VAL A 62 11.04 -1.19 -5.64
N LEU A 63 10.71 -1.61 -6.86
CA LEU A 63 10.50 -3.00 -7.23
C LEU A 63 11.76 -3.61 -7.84
N THR A 64 12.15 -4.76 -7.32
CA THR A 64 13.23 -5.59 -7.87
C THR A 64 12.65 -6.93 -8.29
N VAL A 65 12.73 -7.24 -9.60
CA VAL A 65 12.21 -8.47 -10.19
C VAL A 65 13.40 -9.32 -10.61
N GLU A 66 13.54 -10.48 -10.00
CA GLU A 66 14.57 -11.47 -10.34
C GLU A 66 13.92 -12.58 -11.19
N SER A 67 14.53 -12.88 -12.30
CA SER A 67 14.03 -13.91 -13.22
C SER A 67 15.15 -14.74 -13.80
N GLU A 68 14.95 -16.04 -13.88
CA GLU A 68 15.81 -16.97 -14.58
C GLU A 68 15.20 -17.39 -15.91
N ARG A 69 16.05 -17.72 -16.87
CA ARG A 69 15.64 -18.24 -18.17
C ARG A 69 15.96 -19.72 -18.25
N ASP A 70 14.94 -20.51 -18.52
CA ASP A 70 15.13 -21.93 -18.83
C ASP A 70 15.78 -22.14 -20.20
N GLU A 71 16.21 -23.36 -20.45
CA GLU A 71 16.74 -23.81 -21.75
C GLU A 71 15.76 -23.56 -22.90
N GLN A 72 14.45 -23.50 -22.60
CA GLN A 72 13.36 -23.18 -23.53
C GLN A 72 13.15 -21.67 -23.75
N LYS A 73 14.06 -20.80 -23.23
CA LYS A 73 13.96 -19.32 -23.26
C LYS A 73 12.72 -18.74 -22.53
N LYS A 74 12.01 -19.52 -21.74
CA LYS A 74 10.91 -19.05 -20.91
C LYS A 74 11.48 -18.41 -19.64
N ARG A 75 10.95 -17.24 -19.25
CA ARG A 75 11.34 -16.57 -18.01
C ARG A 75 10.51 -17.13 -16.86
N HIS A 76 11.18 -17.47 -15.77
CA HIS A 76 10.56 -17.86 -14.51
C HIS A 76 10.90 -16.84 -13.45
N LEU A 77 9.89 -16.43 -12.68
CA LEU A 77 10.05 -15.52 -11.57
C LEU A 77 10.72 -16.24 -10.41
N THR A 78 11.93 -15.82 -10.04
CA THR A 78 12.71 -16.40 -8.93
C THR A 78 12.66 -15.55 -7.68
N GLY A 79 12.57 -14.21 -7.83
CA GLY A 79 12.48 -13.27 -6.72
C GLY A 79 11.68 -12.04 -7.08
N TYR A 80 10.91 -11.52 -6.11
CA TYR A 80 10.18 -10.27 -6.27
C TYR A 80 10.19 -9.50 -4.95
N ARG A 81 11.02 -8.48 -4.88
CA ARG A 81 11.20 -7.66 -3.67
C ARG A 81 10.68 -6.25 -3.88
N ALA A 82 10.08 -5.68 -2.83
CA ALA A 82 9.58 -4.33 -2.81
C ALA A 82 10.08 -3.58 -1.58
N LYS A 83 10.73 -2.43 -1.78
CA LYS A 83 11.15 -1.51 -0.71
C LYS A 83 9.99 -0.56 -0.37
N MET A 84 9.01 -1.07 0.39
CA MET A 84 7.77 -0.34 0.68
C MET A 84 8.00 0.99 1.38
N GLY A 85 9.09 1.13 2.16
CA GLY A 85 9.47 2.39 2.81
C GLY A 85 9.78 3.55 1.84
N GLN A 86 10.00 3.26 0.56
CA GLN A 86 10.23 4.25 -0.51
C GLN A 86 9.06 4.33 -1.50
N CYS A 87 7.99 3.56 -1.27
CA CYS A 87 6.84 3.50 -2.16
C CYS A 87 5.98 4.77 -2.04
N LEU A 88 5.58 5.33 -3.19
CA LEU A 88 4.65 6.47 -3.25
C LEU A 88 3.17 6.03 -3.29
N PHE A 89 2.88 4.74 -3.31
CA PHE A 89 1.53 4.19 -3.45
C PHE A 89 0.76 4.76 -4.65
N CYS A 90 1.46 5.15 -5.71
CA CYS A 90 0.90 5.82 -6.88
C CYS A 90 0.11 4.92 -7.84
N GLY A 91 0.29 3.59 -7.78
CA GLY A 91 -0.41 2.63 -8.62
C GLY A 91 0.18 2.38 -10.01
N LEU A 92 1.16 3.14 -10.47
CA LEU A 92 1.74 3.02 -11.82
C LEU A 92 2.25 1.61 -12.15
N CYS A 93 2.80 0.89 -11.17
CA CYS A 93 3.26 -0.49 -11.37
C CYS A 93 2.11 -1.48 -11.62
N VAL A 94 0.96 -1.23 -10.99
CA VAL A 94 -0.26 -2.03 -11.17
C VAL A 94 -0.86 -1.75 -12.55
N GLU A 95 -1.03 -0.48 -12.90
CA GLU A 95 -1.59 -0.05 -14.20
C GLU A 95 -0.72 -0.46 -15.39
N SER A 96 0.61 -0.45 -15.22
CA SER A 96 1.55 -0.83 -16.28
C SER A 96 1.69 -2.33 -16.47
N CYS A 97 1.09 -3.16 -15.63
CA CYS A 97 1.23 -4.62 -15.70
C CYS A 97 0.34 -5.21 -16.80
N PRO A 98 0.91 -5.75 -17.92
CA PRO A 98 0.10 -6.28 -19.03
C PRO A 98 -0.61 -7.61 -18.68
N GLN A 99 -0.19 -8.25 -17.60
CA GLN A 99 -0.76 -9.53 -17.13
C GLN A 99 -1.70 -9.36 -15.95
N GLU A 100 -1.92 -8.11 -15.49
CA GLU A 100 -2.70 -7.82 -14.30
C GLU A 100 -2.28 -8.69 -13.09
N ALA A 101 -0.97 -8.96 -12.99
CA ALA A 101 -0.41 -9.80 -11.95
C ALA A 101 -0.18 -9.06 -10.64
N LEU A 102 -0.24 -7.72 -10.65
CA LEU A 102 -0.08 -6.86 -9.48
C LEU A 102 -1.41 -6.26 -9.08
N HIS A 103 -1.69 -6.25 -7.79
CA HIS A 103 -2.86 -5.59 -7.23
C HIS A 103 -2.58 -5.07 -5.82
N TRP A 104 -3.44 -4.16 -5.35
CA TRP A 104 -3.42 -3.65 -4.00
C TRP A 104 -4.30 -4.51 -3.09
N ASP A 105 -3.80 -4.83 -1.91
CA ASP A 105 -4.59 -5.41 -0.82
C ASP A 105 -5.05 -4.30 0.14
N ALA A 106 -6.07 -4.59 0.93
CA ALA A 106 -6.59 -3.68 1.94
C ALA A 106 -5.70 -3.60 3.20
N ASN A 107 -4.60 -4.36 3.26
CA ASN A 107 -3.68 -4.31 4.38
C ASN A 107 -2.86 -3.02 4.37
N PHE A 108 -3.12 -2.13 5.33
CA PHE A 108 -2.41 -0.86 5.51
C PHE A 108 -1.39 -0.88 6.66
N GLU A 109 -1.33 -1.98 7.44
CA GLU A 109 -0.44 -2.12 8.57
C GLU A 109 0.98 -2.50 8.10
N LEU A 110 1.68 -1.53 7.53
CA LEU A 110 3.03 -1.70 6.99
C LEU A 110 4.11 -1.06 7.89
N ALA A 111 3.70 -0.55 9.06
CA ALA A 111 4.62 0.09 10.00
C ALA A 111 5.55 -0.94 10.63
N CYS A 112 6.84 -0.62 10.69
CA CYS A 112 7.89 -1.42 11.31
C CYS A 112 8.89 -0.54 12.05
N TYR A 113 9.68 -1.13 12.95
CA TYR A 113 10.66 -0.39 13.76
C TYR A 113 11.97 -0.09 13.03
N ARG A 114 12.36 -0.94 12.09
CA ARG A 114 13.60 -0.79 11.34
C ARG A 114 13.29 -0.51 9.88
N HIS A 115 14.10 0.33 9.25
CA HIS A 115 13.96 0.62 7.83
C HIS A 115 14.13 -0.64 6.95
N GLU A 116 15.00 -1.55 7.35
CA GLU A 116 15.26 -2.81 6.64
C GLU A 116 14.02 -3.70 6.58
N ASP A 117 13.19 -3.67 7.63
CA ASP A 117 11.96 -4.45 7.72
C ASP A 117 10.86 -3.92 6.77
N THR A 118 11.07 -2.75 6.14
CA THR A 118 10.17 -2.24 5.10
C THR A 118 10.36 -2.95 3.76
N GLU A 119 11.46 -3.69 3.58
CA GLU A 119 11.68 -4.51 2.39
C GLU A 119 10.86 -5.79 2.51
N GLN A 120 9.96 -5.99 1.57
CA GLN A 120 9.05 -7.13 1.54
C GLN A 120 9.37 -8.03 0.36
N ASP A 121 9.42 -9.34 0.61
CA ASP A 121 9.41 -10.36 -0.45
C ASP A 121 7.95 -10.67 -0.81
N LEU A 122 7.52 -10.17 -1.96
CA LEU A 122 6.15 -10.34 -2.43
C LEU A 122 5.83 -11.79 -2.86
N LEU A 123 6.84 -12.65 -2.98
CA LEU A 123 6.65 -14.07 -3.26
C LEU A 123 6.42 -14.89 -2.00
N ALA A 124 6.93 -14.46 -0.86
CA ALA A 124 6.73 -15.11 0.43
C ALA A 124 5.31 -14.88 1.01
N GLY A 125 4.54 -13.98 0.40
CA GLY A 125 3.26 -13.50 0.93
C GLY A 125 3.46 -12.36 1.95
N PRO A 126 2.38 -11.70 2.38
CA PRO A 126 2.49 -10.59 3.32
C PRO A 126 3.13 -11.07 4.63
N ALA A 127 4.22 -10.43 5.03
CA ALA A 127 4.97 -10.75 6.25
C ALA A 127 4.16 -10.53 7.54
N VAL A 128 2.96 -9.99 7.44
CA VAL A 128 2.03 -9.75 8.55
C VAL A 128 0.77 -10.58 8.34
N GLU A 129 0.62 -11.63 9.12
CA GLU A 129 -0.66 -12.33 9.23
C GLU A 129 -1.71 -11.35 9.78
N VAL A 130 -2.58 -10.90 8.92
CA VAL A 130 -3.77 -10.14 9.32
C VAL A 130 -4.66 -11.12 10.13
N LYS A 131 -4.60 -11.03 11.46
CA LYS A 131 -5.62 -11.67 12.30
C LYS A 131 -6.97 -11.12 11.86
N LYS A 132 -7.74 -11.91 11.11
CA LYS A 132 -9.15 -11.63 10.84
C LYS A 132 -9.83 -11.52 12.19
N GLY A 133 -10.07 -10.29 12.64
CA GLY A 133 -10.89 -10.01 13.80
C GLY A 133 -12.30 -10.54 13.52
N ALA A 134 -12.82 -11.30 14.45
CA ALA A 134 -14.18 -11.79 14.47
C ALA A 134 -15.20 -10.67 14.57
#